data_27f0a280697a5cad9281030c69a95d2a
#
_entry.id   27f0a280697a5cad9281030c69a95d2a
#
_cell.length_a   1.000
_cell.length_b   1.000
_cell.length_c   1.000
_cell.angle_alpha   90.00
_cell.angle_beta   90.00
_cell.angle_gamma   90.00
#
_symmetry.space_group_name_H-M   'P 1'
#
loop_
_entity.id
_entity.type
_entity.pdbx_description
1 polymer ?
#
loop_
_entity_poly.entity_id
_entity_poly.type
_entity_poly.pdbx_seq_one_letter_code
_entity_poly.pdbx_strand_id
1 'polypeptide(L)'
;MSVKLGIAPIAWSNDDMPELGGDTSLEQCLSEASQAGFIGIESGGKFPKESDELIPKLTEFNLNLCSGWYGANLRTNSVEEEKNIIQDQLKLFKDCNSPCMVFAEVSGSIQGDPDRKLSTRPQMDLEESKKYYEKISEMGKYLEDEGMPLAYHHHMGTVIELSLIHI
;
A
#
# COMPACT_ATOMS: atom_id res chain seq x y z
N MET A 1 4.08 9.01 -26.23
CA MET A 1 3.43 8.52 -24.99
C MET A 1 3.31 9.67 -24.04
N SER A 2 2.11 9.97 -23.52
CA SER A 2 1.93 10.96 -22.46
C SER A 2 2.18 10.29 -21.11
N VAL A 3 2.91 10.95 -20.21
CA VAL A 3 3.06 10.50 -18.82
C VAL A 3 1.72 10.63 -18.11
N LYS A 4 1.35 9.61 -17.37
CA LYS A 4 0.16 9.58 -16.51
C LYS A 4 0.61 9.79 -15.08
N LEU A 5 0.01 10.75 -14.38
CA LEU A 5 0.37 11.08 -13.00
C LEU A 5 -0.67 10.53 -12.03
N GLY A 6 -0.20 9.84 -11.00
CA GLY A 6 -0.99 9.42 -9.84
C GLY A 6 -0.50 10.12 -8.56
N ILE A 7 -1.32 10.13 -7.52
CA ILE A 7 -1.00 10.72 -6.23
C ILE A 7 -1.49 9.82 -5.08
N ALA A 8 -0.75 9.82 -3.97
CA ALA A 8 -1.21 9.19 -2.74
C ALA A 8 -2.09 10.14 -1.92
N PRO A 9 -3.17 9.67 -1.27
CA PRO A 9 -4.06 10.51 -0.47
C PRO A 9 -3.42 11.06 0.81
N ILE A 10 -2.22 10.60 1.15
CA ILE A 10 -1.47 11.04 2.34
C ILE A 10 -1.22 12.56 2.38
N ALA A 11 -1.31 13.25 1.24
CA ALA A 11 -1.24 14.71 1.17
C ALA A 11 -2.44 15.40 1.83
N TRP A 12 -3.57 14.70 1.97
CA TRP A 12 -4.81 15.21 2.57
C TRP A 12 -5.15 14.58 3.92
N SER A 13 -4.81 13.30 4.09
CA SER A 13 -5.04 12.57 5.34
C SER A 13 -3.99 11.48 5.51
N ASN A 14 -3.53 11.30 6.75
CA ASN A 14 -2.51 10.31 7.07
C ASN A 14 -3.15 9.14 7.80
N ASP A 15 -3.03 7.93 7.25
CA ASP A 15 -3.62 6.71 7.83
C ASP A 15 -2.83 6.23 9.07
N ASP A 16 -1.52 6.54 9.16
CA ASP A 16 -0.68 6.21 10.32
C ASP A 16 -0.83 7.25 11.46
N MET A 17 -1.19 8.48 11.13
CA MET A 17 -1.41 9.60 12.07
C MET A 17 -2.75 10.28 11.75
N PRO A 18 -3.89 9.68 12.16
CA PRO A 18 -5.22 10.14 11.76
C PRO A 18 -5.57 11.58 12.18
N GLU A 19 -4.87 12.15 13.14
CA GLU A 19 -4.98 13.57 13.52
C GLU A 19 -4.47 14.53 12.44
N LEU A 20 -3.65 14.04 11.51
CA LEU A 20 -3.17 14.82 10.37
C LEU A 20 -4.14 14.68 9.19
N GLY A 21 -5.00 15.67 9.03
CA GLY A 21 -5.98 15.72 7.95
C GLY A 21 -7.22 14.82 8.17
N GLY A 22 -7.48 14.39 9.39
CA GLY A 22 -8.63 13.55 9.73
C GLY A 22 -9.98 14.16 9.33
N ASP A 23 -10.08 15.48 9.36
CA ASP A 23 -11.29 16.24 8.98
C ASP A 23 -11.46 16.42 7.46
N THR A 24 -10.44 16.13 6.66
CA THR A 24 -10.52 16.23 5.20
C THR A 24 -11.38 15.07 4.67
N SER A 25 -12.45 15.39 3.95
CA SER A 25 -13.31 14.36 3.36
C SER A 25 -12.67 13.68 2.16
N LEU A 26 -13.13 12.46 1.84
CA LEU A 26 -12.70 11.77 0.63
C LEU A 26 -13.04 12.58 -0.63
N GLU A 27 -14.23 13.19 -0.67
CA GLU A 27 -14.69 14.03 -1.79
C GLU A 27 -13.75 15.22 -2.02
N GLN A 28 -13.29 15.88 -0.95
CA GLN A 28 -12.33 16.98 -1.07
C GLN A 28 -11.01 16.47 -1.65
N CYS A 29 -10.48 15.37 -1.11
CA CYS A 29 -9.25 14.76 -1.60
C CYS A 29 -9.34 14.44 -3.10
N LEU A 30 -10.39 13.74 -3.53
CA LEU A 30 -10.61 13.36 -4.93
C LEU A 30 -10.78 14.58 -5.85
N SER A 31 -11.56 15.59 -5.40
CA SER A 31 -11.78 16.80 -6.16
C SER A 31 -10.48 17.58 -6.38
N GLU A 32 -9.69 17.78 -5.34
CA GLU A 32 -8.42 18.53 -5.41
C GLU A 32 -7.36 17.77 -6.21
N ALA A 33 -7.27 16.43 -6.07
CA ALA A 33 -6.40 15.61 -6.89
C ALA A 33 -6.73 15.73 -8.39
N SER A 34 -8.02 15.67 -8.74
CA SER A 34 -8.49 15.85 -10.12
C SER A 34 -8.19 17.25 -10.64
N GLN A 35 -8.47 18.30 -9.85
CA GLN A 35 -8.19 19.70 -10.22
C GLN A 35 -6.69 19.98 -10.41
N ALA A 36 -5.83 19.30 -9.65
CA ALA A 36 -4.38 19.38 -9.81
C ALA A 36 -3.86 18.65 -11.06
N GLY A 37 -4.74 17.95 -11.80
CA GLY A 37 -4.40 17.28 -13.06
C GLY A 37 -3.90 15.86 -12.92
N PHE A 38 -4.05 15.23 -11.75
CA PHE A 38 -3.83 13.80 -11.58
C PHE A 38 -4.95 13.00 -12.25
N ILE A 39 -4.61 11.84 -12.77
CA ILE A 39 -5.57 10.92 -13.40
C ILE A 39 -5.65 9.59 -12.65
N GLY A 40 -4.81 9.41 -11.65
CA GLY A 40 -4.79 8.25 -10.77
C GLY A 40 -4.62 8.67 -9.31
N ILE A 41 -5.15 7.86 -8.41
CA ILE A 41 -4.98 8.01 -6.97
C ILE A 41 -4.77 6.64 -6.33
N GLU A 42 -3.96 6.57 -5.30
CA GLU A 42 -3.84 5.37 -4.46
C GLU A 42 -5.04 5.26 -3.51
N SER A 43 -5.42 4.03 -3.16
CA SER A 43 -6.42 3.83 -2.09
C SER A 43 -5.82 4.16 -0.72
N GLY A 44 -6.65 4.67 0.16
CA GLY A 44 -6.34 4.92 1.56
C GLY A 44 -7.47 4.48 2.49
N GLY A 45 -7.33 4.73 3.78
CA GLY A 45 -8.27 4.29 4.81
C GLY A 45 -9.70 4.79 4.64
N LYS A 46 -9.89 5.96 4.02
CA LYS A 46 -11.21 6.57 3.76
C LYS A 46 -11.93 6.04 2.52
N PHE A 47 -11.24 5.25 1.69
CA PHE A 47 -11.79 4.77 0.42
C PHE A 47 -12.74 3.58 0.63
N PRO A 48 -13.82 3.48 -0.16
CA PRO A 48 -14.65 2.27 -0.21
C PRO A 48 -13.81 1.02 -0.43
N LYS A 49 -14.23 -0.08 0.18
CA LYS A 49 -13.51 -1.37 0.09
C LYS A 49 -14.12 -2.33 -0.93
N GLU A 50 -15.27 -1.96 -1.49
CA GLU A 50 -15.97 -2.71 -2.53
C GLU A 50 -15.85 -1.98 -3.88
N SER A 51 -15.62 -2.75 -4.94
CA SER A 51 -15.38 -2.19 -6.29
C SER A 51 -16.61 -1.50 -6.87
N ASP A 52 -17.81 -1.97 -6.54
CA ASP A 52 -19.07 -1.38 -6.98
C ASP A 52 -19.37 0.00 -6.34
N GLU A 53 -18.74 0.31 -5.21
CA GLU A 53 -18.75 1.63 -4.58
C GLU A 53 -17.56 2.49 -5.02
N LEU A 54 -16.36 1.90 -5.09
CA LEU A 54 -15.12 2.63 -5.37
C LEU A 54 -15.05 3.12 -6.82
N ILE A 55 -15.40 2.28 -7.79
CA ILE A 55 -15.31 2.64 -9.23
C ILE A 55 -16.20 3.85 -9.57
N PRO A 56 -17.49 3.87 -9.20
CA PRO A 56 -18.32 5.06 -9.43
C PRO A 56 -17.78 6.31 -8.74
N LYS A 57 -17.31 6.17 -7.47
CA LYS A 57 -16.73 7.28 -6.72
C LYS A 57 -15.52 7.89 -7.42
N LEU A 58 -14.59 7.10 -7.89
CA LEU A 58 -13.41 7.59 -8.63
C LEU A 58 -13.80 8.18 -10.00
N THR A 59 -14.77 7.56 -10.68
CA THR A 59 -15.25 8.01 -11.99
C THR A 59 -15.87 9.41 -11.91
N GLU A 60 -16.60 9.72 -10.83
CA GLU A 60 -17.19 11.05 -10.58
C GLU A 60 -16.15 12.17 -10.66
N PHE A 61 -14.91 11.88 -10.24
CA PHE A 61 -13.79 12.84 -10.25
C PHE A 61 -12.80 12.63 -11.40
N ASN A 62 -13.10 11.80 -12.38
CA ASN A 62 -12.22 11.44 -13.51
C ASN A 62 -10.88 10.83 -13.04
N LEU A 63 -10.88 10.10 -11.94
CA LEU A 63 -9.72 9.41 -11.39
C LEU A 63 -9.85 7.90 -11.60
N ASN A 64 -8.69 7.22 -11.59
CA ASN A 64 -8.59 5.76 -11.57
C ASN A 64 -7.80 5.31 -10.34
N LEU A 65 -8.04 4.10 -9.87
CA LEU A 65 -7.16 3.48 -8.87
C LEU A 65 -5.82 3.17 -9.52
N CYS A 66 -4.72 3.73 -9.02
CA CYS A 66 -3.39 3.48 -9.58
C CYS A 66 -2.52 2.57 -8.71
N SER A 67 -2.84 2.42 -7.45
CA SER A 67 -2.26 1.45 -6.50
C SER A 67 -2.94 1.59 -5.13
N GLY A 68 -2.40 0.95 -4.12
CA GLY A 68 -2.77 1.13 -2.73
C GLY A 68 -1.90 0.26 -1.83
N TRP A 69 -1.84 0.64 -0.58
CA TRP A 69 -1.02 0.00 0.42
C TRP A 69 -1.60 -1.33 0.88
N TYR A 70 -0.75 -2.37 0.91
CA TYR A 70 -1.00 -3.63 1.60
C TYR A 70 0.07 -3.87 2.66
N GLY A 71 -0.33 -3.91 3.92
CA GLY A 71 0.54 -4.21 5.05
C GLY A 71 0.57 -5.71 5.32
N ALA A 72 1.63 -6.38 4.89
CA ALA A 72 1.82 -7.81 5.04
C ALA A 72 2.48 -8.20 6.37
N ASN A 73 2.25 -9.40 6.81
CA ASN A 73 2.88 -10.00 7.99
C ASN A 73 3.65 -11.29 7.63
N LEU A 74 4.39 -11.28 6.52
CA LEU A 74 5.14 -12.45 6.03
C LEU A 74 6.24 -12.93 6.98
N ARG A 75 6.75 -12.09 7.87
CA ARG A 75 7.69 -12.54 8.91
C ARG A 75 7.05 -13.57 9.83
N THR A 76 5.80 -13.39 10.17
CA THR A 76 5.06 -14.23 11.12
C THR A 76 4.14 -15.23 10.45
N ASN A 77 3.54 -14.88 9.32
CA ASN A 77 2.64 -15.73 8.56
C ASN A 77 3.42 -16.61 7.56
N SER A 78 2.85 -17.74 7.20
CA SER A 78 3.26 -18.46 6.00
C SER A 78 2.78 -17.72 4.74
N VAL A 79 3.36 -18.04 3.58
CA VAL A 79 2.90 -17.47 2.30
C VAL A 79 1.45 -17.85 2.01
N GLU A 80 1.04 -19.07 2.33
CA GLU A 80 -0.34 -19.51 2.12
C GLU A 80 -1.35 -18.77 3.01
N GLU A 81 -1.00 -18.47 4.26
CA GLU A 81 -1.82 -17.62 5.12
C GLU A 81 -1.95 -16.21 4.54
N GLU A 82 -0.83 -15.63 4.09
CA GLU A 82 -0.83 -14.29 3.52
C GLU A 82 -1.60 -14.22 2.18
N LYS A 83 -1.51 -15.26 1.33
CA LYS A 83 -2.32 -15.40 0.12
C LYS A 83 -3.82 -15.42 0.42
N ASN A 84 -4.23 -16.02 1.53
CA ASN A 84 -5.63 -16.02 1.95
C ASN A 84 -6.08 -14.65 2.46
N ILE A 85 -5.23 -13.95 3.21
CA ILE A 85 -5.54 -12.65 3.82
C ILE A 85 -5.70 -11.56 2.74
N ILE A 86 -4.87 -11.59 1.70
CA ILE A 86 -4.83 -10.54 0.67
C ILE A 86 -6.01 -10.59 -0.31
N GLN A 87 -6.83 -11.65 -0.32
CA GLN A 87 -7.81 -11.92 -1.37
C GLN A 87 -8.78 -10.76 -1.64
N ASP A 88 -9.35 -10.17 -0.60
CA ASP A 88 -10.34 -9.10 -0.76
C ASP A 88 -9.71 -7.86 -1.41
N GLN A 89 -8.51 -7.50 -0.98
CA GLN A 89 -7.79 -6.36 -1.56
C GLN A 89 -7.29 -6.66 -2.98
N LEU A 90 -6.82 -7.88 -3.23
CA LEU A 90 -6.43 -8.32 -4.57
C LEU A 90 -7.62 -8.27 -5.53
N LYS A 91 -8.79 -8.75 -5.10
CA LYS A 91 -10.02 -8.67 -5.87
C LYS A 91 -10.39 -7.22 -6.18
N LEU A 92 -10.44 -6.35 -5.17
CA LEU A 92 -10.74 -4.93 -5.33
C LEU A 92 -9.83 -4.27 -6.37
N PHE A 93 -8.52 -4.52 -6.28
CA PHE A 93 -7.54 -3.91 -7.18
C PHE A 93 -7.65 -4.44 -8.60
N LYS A 94 -7.93 -5.73 -8.78
CA LYS A 94 -8.21 -6.34 -10.10
C LYS A 94 -9.47 -5.76 -10.72
N ASP A 95 -10.55 -5.65 -9.97
CA ASP A 95 -11.82 -5.07 -10.44
C ASP A 95 -11.65 -3.59 -10.86
N CYS A 96 -10.82 -2.84 -10.14
CA CYS A 96 -10.48 -1.45 -10.45
C CYS A 96 -9.41 -1.29 -11.55
N ASN A 97 -8.87 -2.38 -12.10
CA ASN A 97 -7.77 -2.36 -13.07
C ASN A 97 -6.52 -1.62 -12.56
N SER A 98 -6.21 -1.74 -11.27
CA SER A 98 -4.99 -1.18 -10.69
C SER A 98 -3.75 -1.81 -11.33
N PRO A 99 -2.74 -1.04 -11.74
CA PRO A 99 -1.55 -1.59 -12.40
C PRO A 99 -0.59 -2.32 -11.47
N CYS A 100 -0.67 -2.08 -10.16
CA CYS A 100 0.17 -2.74 -9.16
C CYS A 100 -0.43 -2.64 -7.76
N MET A 101 0.15 -3.39 -6.84
CA MET A 101 -0.12 -3.30 -5.40
C MET A 101 1.15 -2.86 -4.67
N VAL A 102 1.05 -1.81 -3.87
CA VAL A 102 2.14 -1.39 -2.97
C VAL A 102 2.13 -2.31 -1.76
N PHE A 103 3.23 -3.00 -1.54
CA PHE A 103 3.36 -4.08 -0.55
C PHE A 103 4.47 -3.75 0.46
N ALA A 104 4.18 -3.77 1.74
CA ALA A 104 5.16 -3.56 2.80
C ALA A 104 5.04 -4.62 3.90
N GLU A 105 6.17 -4.98 4.52
CA GLU A 105 6.19 -5.82 5.71
C GLU A 105 5.94 -4.97 6.94
N VAL A 106 4.87 -5.25 7.69
CA VAL A 106 4.47 -4.43 8.86
C VAL A 106 4.48 -5.18 10.19
N SER A 107 4.88 -6.47 10.21
CA SER A 107 4.90 -7.22 11.47
C SER A 107 5.86 -6.62 12.49
N GLY A 108 5.32 -6.18 13.61
CA GLY A 108 6.07 -5.50 14.67
C GLY A 108 6.48 -4.06 14.33
N SER A 109 5.95 -3.47 13.25
CA SER A 109 6.20 -2.07 12.88
C SER A 109 5.86 -1.11 14.00
N ILE A 110 6.59 0.00 14.04
CA ILE A 110 6.34 1.13 14.95
C ILE A 110 5.95 2.40 14.18
N GLN A 111 5.59 2.28 12.91
CA GLN A 111 5.35 3.40 12.00
C GLN A 111 4.23 4.36 12.47
N GLY A 112 3.20 3.84 13.15
CA GLY A 112 2.09 4.64 13.69
C GLY A 112 2.27 5.07 15.16
N ASP A 113 3.47 4.94 15.74
CA ASP A 113 3.73 5.27 17.15
C ASP A 113 4.76 6.41 17.26
N PRO A 114 4.31 7.67 17.44
CA PRO A 114 5.20 8.83 17.48
C PRO A 114 6.12 8.87 18.71
N ASP A 115 5.79 8.12 19.77
CA ASP A 115 6.59 8.05 21.00
C ASP A 115 7.74 7.03 20.91
N ARG A 116 7.74 6.17 19.89
CA ARG A 116 8.78 5.16 19.67
C ARG A 116 9.95 5.73 18.89
N LYS A 117 11.16 5.48 19.39
CA LYS A 117 12.38 5.86 18.66
C LYS A 117 12.58 4.92 17.47
N LEU A 118 12.86 5.45 16.29
CA LEU A 118 13.12 4.64 15.08
C LEU A 118 14.21 3.58 15.26
N SER A 119 15.17 3.83 16.14
CA SER A 119 16.19 2.83 16.51
C SER A 119 15.65 1.58 17.20
N THR A 120 14.39 1.60 17.65
CA THR A 120 13.71 0.45 18.28
C THR A 120 12.81 -0.33 17.30
N ARG A 121 12.85 0.01 15.99
CA ARG A 121 12.12 -0.73 14.98
C ARG A 121 12.52 -2.22 14.95
N PRO A 122 11.67 -3.11 14.46
CA PRO A 122 12.03 -4.51 14.30
C PRO A 122 13.23 -4.65 13.37
N GLN A 123 14.05 -5.65 13.63
CA GLN A 123 15.20 -6.01 12.81
C GLN A 123 15.16 -7.50 12.52
N MET A 124 15.77 -7.91 11.42
CA MET A 124 15.99 -9.31 11.07
C MET A 124 17.50 -9.61 11.10
N ASP A 125 17.86 -10.74 11.65
CA ASP A 125 19.19 -11.30 11.43
C ASP A 125 19.34 -11.87 10.01
N LEU A 126 20.53 -12.37 9.69
CA LEU A 126 20.82 -12.88 8.35
C LEU A 126 19.96 -14.10 7.97
N GLU A 127 19.67 -14.98 8.92
CA GLU A 127 18.88 -16.19 8.66
C GLU A 127 17.39 -15.87 8.52
N GLU A 128 16.86 -14.97 9.33
CA GLU A 128 15.50 -14.44 9.16
C GLU A 128 15.35 -13.72 7.83
N SER A 129 16.34 -12.89 7.45
CA SER A 129 16.33 -12.16 6.19
C SER A 129 16.27 -13.08 4.98
N LYS A 130 17.04 -14.16 4.97
CA LYS A 130 17.00 -15.17 3.89
C LYS A 130 15.61 -15.79 3.75
N LYS A 131 15.03 -16.24 4.88
CA LYS A 131 13.68 -16.82 4.89
C LYS A 131 12.62 -15.82 4.44
N TYR A 132 12.74 -14.57 4.87
CA TYR A 132 11.83 -13.52 4.44
C TYR A 132 11.93 -13.26 2.94
N TYR A 133 13.15 -13.19 2.38
CA TYR A 133 13.34 -12.98 0.94
C TYR A 133 12.82 -14.12 0.07
N GLU A 134 12.86 -15.35 0.57
CA GLU A 134 12.21 -16.48 -0.09
C GLU A 134 10.68 -16.30 -0.12
N LYS A 135 10.07 -15.97 1.02
CA LYS A 135 8.63 -15.74 1.14
C LYS A 135 8.15 -14.56 0.27
N ILE A 136 8.85 -13.43 0.30
CA ILE A 136 8.44 -12.26 -0.52
C ILE A 136 8.62 -12.54 -2.02
N SER A 137 9.61 -13.32 -2.42
CA SER A 137 9.80 -13.76 -3.80
C SER A 137 8.66 -14.67 -4.27
N GLU A 138 8.24 -15.61 -3.42
CA GLU A 138 7.09 -16.47 -3.70
C GLU A 138 5.78 -15.66 -3.78
N MET A 139 5.59 -14.71 -2.85
CA MET A 139 4.42 -13.84 -2.84
C MET A 139 4.38 -12.93 -4.08
N GLY A 140 5.53 -12.36 -4.47
CA GLY A 140 5.65 -11.55 -5.67
C GLY A 140 5.32 -12.33 -6.94
N LYS A 141 5.80 -13.58 -7.04
CA LYS A 141 5.45 -14.45 -8.15
C LYS A 141 3.96 -14.79 -8.17
N TYR A 142 3.37 -15.11 -7.03
CA TYR A 142 1.94 -15.37 -6.92
C TYR A 142 1.11 -14.16 -7.41
N LEU A 143 1.44 -12.95 -6.95
CA LEU A 143 0.73 -11.75 -7.36
C LEU A 143 0.93 -11.42 -8.86
N GLU A 144 2.11 -11.67 -9.41
CA GLU A 144 2.37 -11.54 -10.84
C GLU A 144 1.52 -12.54 -11.65
N ASP A 145 1.46 -13.80 -11.23
CA ASP A 145 0.64 -14.84 -11.86
C ASP A 145 -0.87 -14.48 -11.80
N GLU A 146 -1.31 -13.76 -10.75
CA GLU A 146 -2.65 -13.19 -10.61
C GLU A 146 -2.88 -11.90 -11.43
N GLY A 147 -1.87 -11.40 -12.13
CA GLY A 147 -1.93 -10.17 -12.92
C GLY A 147 -1.85 -8.88 -12.10
N MET A 148 -1.35 -8.95 -10.86
CA MET A 148 -1.18 -7.83 -9.95
C MET A 148 0.29 -7.68 -9.52
N PRO A 149 1.16 -7.01 -10.30
CA PRO A 149 2.55 -6.84 -9.93
C PRO A 149 2.74 -6.23 -8.54
N LEU A 150 3.61 -6.85 -7.74
CA LEU A 150 3.99 -6.35 -6.41
C LEU A 150 5.03 -5.23 -6.55
N ALA A 151 4.72 -4.06 -5.99
CA ALA A 151 5.66 -2.95 -5.83
C ALA A 151 6.07 -2.87 -4.36
N TYR A 152 7.29 -3.32 -4.02
CA TYR A 152 7.72 -3.31 -2.63
C TYR A 152 8.02 -1.90 -2.13
N HIS A 153 7.36 -1.51 -1.04
CA HIS A 153 7.55 -0.24 -0.35
C HIS A 153 8.34 -0.45 0.94
N HIS A 154 9.59 0.01 0.97
CA HIS A 154 10.34 0.12 2.21
C HIS A 154 9.79 1.31 3.01
N HIS A 155 9.55 1.10 4.31
CA HIS A 155 8.87 2.12 5.11
C HIS A 155 9.56 2.34 6.46
N MET A 156 9.63 3.60 6.87
CA MET A 156 10.15 4.02 8.16
C MET A 156 9.42 3.28 9.29
N GLY A 157 10.17 2.80 10.28
CA GLY A 157 9.63 2.08 11.43
C GLY A 157 9.28 0.62 11.18
N THR A 158 9.44 0.12 9.96
CA THR A 158 9.29 -1.30 9.62
C THR A 158 10.63 -2.03 9.66
N VAL A 159 10.60 -3.35 9.46
CA VAL A 159 11.82 -4.17 9.41
C VAL A 159 12.65 -3.89 8.15
N ILE A 160 12.02 -3.48 7.05
CA ILE A 160 12.68 -3.04 5.82
C ILE A 160 12.50 -1.53 5.69
N GLU A 161 13.37 -0.78 6.34
CA GLU A 161 13.32 0.68 6.37
C GLU A 161 14.01 1.33 5.17
N LEU A 162 15.08 0.70 4.69
CA LEU A 162 15.87 1.16 3.54
C LEU A 162 16.06 0.04 2.53
N SER A 163 16.11 0.40 1.26
CA SER A 163 16.53 -0.55 0.24
C SER A 163 18.05 -0.79 0.33
N LEU A 164 18.50 -2.03 0.05
CA LEU A 164 19.91 -2.37 0.09
C LEU A 164 20.76 -1.55 -0.90
N ILE A 165 20.16 -1.04 -1.97
CA ILE A 165 20.87 -0.17 -2.93
C ILE A 165 21.20 1.22 -2.36
N HIS A 166 20.54 1.63 -1.28
CA HIS A 166 20.79 2.91 -0.60
C HIS A 166 21.81 2.78 0.54
N ILE A 167 22.25 1.58 0.83
CA ILE A 167 23.26 1.28 1.84
C ILE A 167 24.61 1.00 1.17
#